data_7a65db2521efc808f15817680cb6acac
#
_entry.id   7a65db2521efc808f15817680cb6acac
#
_cell.length_a   1.000
_cell.length_b   1.000
_cell.length_c   1.000
_cell.angle_alpha   90.00
_cell.angle_beta   90.00
_cell.angle_gamma   90.00
#
_symmetry.space_group_name_H-M   'P 1'
#
loop_
_entity.id
_entity.type
_entity.pdbx_description
1 polymer ?
#
loop_
_entity_poly.entity_id
_entity_poly.type
_entity_poly.pdbx_seq_one_letter_code
_entity_poly.pdbx_strand_id
1 'polypeptide(L)'
;VSKKSEKQSRQRVSERNTADASAFEWYKQYSPFEWCKPFHSDLAKRGIEAGEPDGKTLSPARLIQLESDQWGTYAEVACRHKLRWVAAWGEDAGERLRLNACFEKQGDYMMVRTAVDASHPQLPSQAPFYPAADRVERHIQDMLGVDFEGHPDKRRWTRHQAWPKESFPLRKAFPVEGTQTEVTPADKDYPFLTAKGSSVYEIPVGPVHAGIIEPGHFRFLAVGETVLNLEERLGYVHKGIEKIAESRTPEALARLAGRVSGDTTVGHSWAACQAMERAAGIEIPARAAVIRAILAERERIANHLGDMGAICNDVGFTFAQIQFTRLRELWLRDNMALFGHRLLMDQILPGGVKNDLSKDSAERIERSTVRLKKELGELVKVIDLNSSLEDRLVTTGVLTPETAQALGVVGYLGRCSGQSFDLRRDAAYAPYDTLDVKVPAEPQGDVASRFWVRYKEIRVACQLITDLLDKIAPGDLVCEWATPAAGAEGLGLIEGWRGEILCYVRFGDGNRISRYYPRDPSILNWPALEKIIMENIVPDFPVCNKSLNGSYSGHDL
;
A
#
# COMPACT_ATOMS: atom_id res chain seq x y z
N VAL A 1 -22.74 -38.69 7.22
CA VAL A 1 -22.22 -37.70 6.26
C VAL A 1 -22.04 -38.41 4.92
N SER A 2 -22.84 -38.02 3.90
CA SER A 2 -22.99 -38.78 2.67
C SER A 2 -21.83 -38.56 1.70
N LYS A 3 -21.40 -39.61 0.99
CA LYS A 3 -20.42 -39.57 -0.12
C LYS A 3 -20.68 -38.47 -1.17
N LYS A 4 -21.88 -37.88 -1.17
CA LYS A 4 -22.29 -36.80 -2.03
C LYS A 4 -21.70 -35.44 -1.59
N SER A 5 -21.52 -35.19 -0.26
CA SER A 5 -20.92 -33.97 0.26
C SER A 5 -19.39 -33.93 0.05
N GLU A 6 -18.76 -35.10 0.16
CA GLU A 6 -17.31 -35.22 -0.11
C GLU A 6 -16.96 -35.02 -1.59
N LYS A 7 -17.85 -35.45 -2.49
CA LYS A 7 -17.69 -35.28 -3.94
C LYS A 7 -17.93 -33.83 -4.36
N GLN A 8 -18.86 -33.12 -3.71
CA GLN A 8 -19.12 -31.70 -3.95
C GLN A 8 -18.00 -30.81 -3.40
N SER A 9 -17.41 -31.12 -2.22
CA SER A 9 -16.27 -30.38 -1.69
C SER A 9 -15.01 -30.58 -2.55
N ARG A 10 -14.74 -31.82 -3.01
CA ARG A 10 -13.63 -32.10 -3.95
C ARG A 10 -13.82 -31.43 -5.30
N GLN A 11 -15.04 -31.32 -5.78
CA GLN A 11 -15.36 -30.64 -7.05
C GLN A 11 -15.21 -29.11 -6.90
N ARG A 12 -15.66 -28.52 -5.80
CA ARG A 12 -15.47 -27.08 -5.49
C ARG A 12 -13.99 -26.70 -5.32
N VAL A 13 -13.18 -27.53 -4.65
CA VAL A 13 -11.71 -27.33 -4.54
C VAL A 13 -11.03 -27.52 -5.90
N SER A 14 -11.48 -28.48 -6.73
CA SER A 14 -11.01 -28.69 -8.09
C SER A 14 -11.42 -27.55 -9.03
N GLU A 15 -12.65 -27.08 -8.95
CA GLU A 15 -13.14 -25.96 -9.78
C GLU A 15 -12.52 -24.63 -9.38
N ARG A 16 -12.24 -24.39 -8.09
CA ARG A 16 -11.44 -23.24 -7.64
C ARG A 16 -9.97 -23.29 -8.09
N ASN A 17 -9.44 -24.49 -8.38
CA ASN A 17 -8.07 -24.65 -8.91
C ASN A 17 -7.99 -24.58 -10.44
N THR A 18 -9.10 -24.75 -11.19
CA THR A 18 -9.11 -24.81 -12.66
C THR A 18 -9.59 -23.53 -13.35
N ALA A 19 -10.20 -22.59 -12.62
CA ALA A 19 -10.61 -21.29 -13.18
C ALA A 19 -9.41 -20.36 -13.52
N ASP A 20 -8.20 -20.75 -13.15
CA ASP A 20 -6.98 -19.93 -13.25
C ASP A 20 -6.31 -19.91 -14.64
N ALA A 21 -6.76 -20.72 -15.61
CA ALA A 21 -5.97 -20.90 -16.84
C ALA A 21 -6.44 -20.07 -18.05
N SER A 22 -7.70 -19.64 -18.11
CA SER A 22 -8.25 -19.03 -19.33
C SER A 22 -8.33 -17.49 -19.35
N ALA A 23 -8.20 -16.82 -18.19
CA ALA A 23 -8.23 -15.38 -18.11
C ALA A 23 -6.88 -14.71 -18.41
N PHE A 24 -5.82 -15.47 -18.66
CA PHE A 24 -4.43 -15.01 -18.62
C PHE A 24 -3.74 -14.81 -19.97
N GLU A 25 -4.36 -15.17 -21.10
CA GLU A 25 -3.64 -15.12 -22.39
C GLU A 25 -3.55 -13.73 -23.05
N TRP A 26 -4.38 -12.78 -22.66
CA TRP A 26 -4.41 -11.47 -23.33
C TRP A 26 -3.28 -10.51 -22.88
N TYR A 27 -2.58 -10.79 -21.78
CA TYR A 27 -1.48 -9.95 -21.25
C TYR A 27 -0.15 -10.07 -22.01
N LYS A 28 0.04 -11.12 -22.83
CA LYS A 28 1.31 -11.41 -23.51
C LYS A 28 1.50 -10.77 -24.89
N GLN A 29 0.53 -10.00 -25.39
CA GLN A 29 0.54 -9.57 -26.81
C GLN A 29 0.87 -8.10 -27.07
N TYR A 30 1.15 -7.26 -26.07
CA TYR A 30 1.45 -5.86 -26.33
C TYR A 30 2.93 -5.53 -26.17
N SER A 31 3.50 -4.95 -27.25
CA SER A 31 4.80 -4.26 -27.21
C SER A 31 4.77 -3.15 -26.15
N PRO A 32 5.83 -2.98 -25.33
CA PRO A 32 5.89 -1.86 -24.40
C PRO A 32 5.57 -0.55 -25.15
N PHE A 33 4.60 0.24 -24.62
CA PHE A 33 4.23 1.57 -25.12
C PHE A 33 3.31 1.70 -26.34
N GLU A 34 2.72 0.66 -26.92
CA GLU A 34 1.70 0.88 -27.97
C GLU A 34 0.47 1.61 -27.46
N TRP A 35 0.09 1.42 -26.20
CA TRP A 35 -1.01 2.13 -25.56
C TRP A 35 -0.75 3.63 -25.38
N CYS A 36 0.51 4.08 -25.34
CA CYS A 36 0.89 5.48 -25.17
C CYS A 36 0.56 6.34 -26.39
N LYS A 37 0.57 5.79 -27.61
CA LYS A 37 0.35 6.59 -28.83
C LYS A 37 -0.97 7.33 -28.85
N PRO A 38 -2.13 6.69 -28.62
CA PRO A 38 -3.42 7.40 -28.54
C PRO A 38 -3.45 8.40 -27.37
N PHE A 39 -2.87 8.04 -26.24
CA PHE A 39 -2.79 8.89 -25.06
C PHE A 39 -1.98 10.16 -25.34
N HIS A 40 -0.77 10.04 -25.90
CA HIS A 40 0.06 11.20 -26.28
C HIS A 40 -0.61 12.06 -27.36
N SER A 41 -1.31 11.45 -28.33
CA SER A 41 -2.08 12.19 -29.34
C SER A 41 -3.19 13.04 -28.69
N ASP A 42 -3.88 12.52 -27.69
CA ASP A 42 -4.93 13.25 -27.00
C ASP A 42 -4.38 14.33 -26.08
N LEU A 43 -3.22 14.12 -25.45
CA LEU A 43 -2.50 15.14 -24.71
C LEU A 43 -2.06 16.29 -25.62
N ALA A 44 -1.48 15.98 -26.79
CA ALA A 44 -1.04 16.98 -27.77
C ALA A 44 -2.19 17.86 -28.29
N LYS A 45 -3.40 17.30 -28.51
CA LYS A 45 -4.61 18.08 -28.85
C LYS A 45 -5.01 19.07 -27.76
N ARG A 46 -4.55 18.87 -26.53
CA ARG A 46 -4.80 19.76 -25.37
C ARG A 46 -3.60 20.65 -25.06
N GLY A 47 -2.61 20.72 -25.96
CA GLY A 47 -1.40 21.53 -25.77
C GLY A 47 -0.41 20.97 -24.74
N ILE A 48 -0.53 19.70 -24.38
CA ILE A 48 0.40 19.03 -23.47
C ILE A 48 1.39 18.22 -24.31
N GLU A 49 2.62 18.69 -24.37
CA GLU A 49 3.70 17.94 -25.00
C GLU A 49 4.20 16.85 -24.03
N ALA A 50 4.00 15.61 -24.42
CA ALA A 50 4.68 14.49 -23.80
C ALA A 50 6.13 14.48 -24.30
N GLY A 51 6.99 15.26 -23.66
CA GLY A 51 8.42 15.29 -23.98
C GLY A 51 9.04 13.89 -23.92
N GLU A 52 10.16 13.70 -24.62
CA GLU A 52 10.98 12.48 -24.45
C GLU A 52 11.23 12.28 -22.95
N PRO A 53 10.94 11.09 -22.41
CA PRO A 53 11.10 10.87 -20.98
C PRO A 53 12.57 11.05 -20.61
N ASP A 54 12.84 11.90 -19.63
CA ASP A 54 14.16 11.95 -18.98
C ASP A 54 14.35 10.63 -18.21
N GLY A 55 14.92 9.65 -18.92
CA GLY A 55 14.70 8.22 -18.73
C GLY A 55 15.54 7.55 -17.67
N LYS A 56 16.27 8.25 -16.78
CA LYS A 56 17.22 7.55 -15.87
C LYS A 56 16.97 7.80 -14.38
N THR A 57 16.68 9.00 -13.96
CA THR A 57 16.66 9.35 -12.53
C THR A 57 15.44 8.83 -11.78
N LEU A 58 14.28 8.75 -12.40
CA LEU A 58 13.03 8.31 -11.77
C LEU A 58 12.54 6.94 -12.27
N SER A 59 13.44 6.13 -12.84
CA SER A 59 13.08 4.76 -13.26
C SER A 59 12.35 4.00 -12.13
N PRO A 60 11.27 3.26 -12.45
CA PRO A 60 10.76 2.97 -13.80
C PRO A 60 9.80 4.04 -14.37
N ALA A 61 9.49 5.10 -13.63
CA ALA A 61 8.58 6.13 -14.09
C ALA A 61 9.25 7.07 -15.11
N ARG A 62 8.45 7.53 -16.08
CA ARG A 62 8.81 8.58 -17.02
C ARG A 62 8.27 9.90 -16.53
N LEU A 63 9.10 10.95 -16.53
CA LEU A 63 8.71 12.27 -16.06
C LEU A 63 8.23 13.15 -17.22
N ILE A 64 7.06 13.77 -17.03
CA ILE A 64 6.50 14.81 -17.90
C ILE A 64 6.38 16.09 -17.10
N GLN A 65 6.92 17.19 -17.61
CA GLN A 65 6.73 18.51 -17.03
C GLN A 65 5.42 19.12 -17.55
N LEU A 66 4.64 19.71 -16.65
CA LEU A 66 3.36 20.36 -16.97
C LEU A 66 3.37 21.81 -16.51
N GLU A 67 2.70 22.66 -17.24
CA GLU A 67 2.26 23.94 -16.69
C GLU A 67 1.15 23.70 -15.65
N SER A 68 0.99 24.64 -14.72
CA SER A 68 0.07 24.46 -13.58
C SER A 68 -1.40 24.31 -13.99
N ASP A 69 -1.82 25.00 -15.03
CA ASP A 69 -3.17 24.92 -15.60
C ASP A 69 -3.45 23.60 -16.35
N GLN A 70 -2.41 22.89 -16.77
CA GLN A 70 -2.51 21.59 -17.43
C GLN A 70 -2.71 20.42 -16.46
N TRP A 71 -2.51 20.61 -15.16
CA TRP A 71 -2.52 19.56 -14.14
C TRP A 71 -3.82 18.75 -14.08
N GLY A 72 -4.98 19.44 -14.05
CA GLY A 72 -6.29 18.79 -14.09
C GLY A 72 -6.61 18.19 -15.46
N THR A 73 -6.21 18.87 -16.55
CA THR A 73 -6.41 18.39 -17.93
C THR A 73 -5.67 17.09 -18.18
N TYR A 74 -4.43 16.96 -17.67
CA TYR A 74 -3.69 15.70 -17.75
C TYR A 74 -4.45 14.56 -17.06
N ALA A 75 -4.95 14.80 -15.84
CA ALA A 75 -5.70 13.78 -15.08
C ALA A 75 -6.99 13.38 -15.82
N GLU A 76 -7.71 14.33 -16.43
CA GLU A 76 -8.90 14.03 -17.25
C GLU A 76 -8.56 13.08 -18.40
N VAL A 77 -7.50 13.39 -19.16
CA VAL A 77 -7.07 12.55 -20.29
C VAL A 77 -6.58 11.20 -19.81
N ALA A 78 -5.78 11.15 -18.75
CA ALA A 78 -5.28 9.92 -18.15
C ALA A 78 -6.43 8.98 -17.69
N CYS A 79 -7.47 9.55 -17.08
CA CYS A 79 -8.67 8.81 -16.66
C CYS A 79 -9.41 8.21 -17.87
N ARG A 80 -9.63 8.98 -18.97
CA ARG A 80 -10.26 8.46 -20.18
C ARG A 80 -9.47 7.31 -20.80
N HIS A 81 -8.14 7.36 -20.72
CA HIS A 81 -7.26 6.28 -21.18
C HIS A 81 -7.06 5.16 -20.16
N LYS A 82 -7.82 5.19 -19.04
CA LYS A 82 -7.80 4.15 -17.98
C LYS A 82 -6.41 3.97 -17.36
N LEU A 83 -5.64 5.03 -17.18
CA LEU A 83 -4.47 5.00 -16.33
C LEU A 83 -4.94 4.93 -14.87
N ARG A 84 -4.31 4.09 -14.07
CA ARG A 84 -4.52 4.05 -12.63
C ARG A 84 -3.79 5.23 -11.99
N TRP A 85 -4.46 5.96 -11.11
CA TRP A 85 -3.82 6.96 -10.26
C TRP A 85 -3.07 6.26 -9.13
N VAL A 86 -1.79 6.60 -8.91
CA VAL A 86 -0.90 5.91 -7.99
C VAL A 86 -0.59 6.74 -6.76
N ALA A 87 -0.21 8.00 -6.94
CA ALA A 87 0.22 8.87 -5.86
C ALA A 87 0.24 10.33 -6.29
N ALA A 88 0.21 11.27 -5.32
CA ALA A 88 0.65 12.64 -5.49
C ALA A 88 1.36 13.13 -4.23
N TRP A 89 2.32 14.05 -4.40
CA TRP A 89 3.04 14.67 -3.29
C TRP A 89 3.59 16.03 -3.70
N GLY A 90 3.84 16.85 -2.69
CA GLY A 90 4.47 18.15 -2.88
C GLY A 90 5.80 18.26 -2.15
N GLU A 91 6.60 19.23 -2.56
CA GLU A 91 7.81 19.65 -1.87
C GLU A 91 7.95 21.17 -1.89
N ASP A 92 8.48 21.74 -0.82
CA ASP A 92 8.83 23.14 -0.75
C ASP A 92 10.22 23.34 -1.39
N ALA A 93 10.26 24.07 -2.50
CA ALA A 93 11.48 24.43 -3.22
C ALA A 93 11.83 25.93 -3.05
N GLY A 94 11.38 26.56 -1.96
CA GLY A 94 11.60 27.95 -1.64
C GLY A 94 10.48 28.86 -2.17
N GLU A 95 10.73 29.64 -3.21
CA GLU A 95 9.72 30.52 -3.80
C GLU A 95 8.60 29.78 -4.53
N ARG A 96 8.82 28.51 -4.85
CA ARG A 96 7.84 27.65 -5.52
C ARG A 96 7.58 26.36 -4.76
N LEU A 97 6.36 25.86 -4.84
CA LEU A 97 6.04 24.48 -4.47
C LEU A 97 6.06 23.62 -5.72
N ARG A 98 6.78 22.53 -5.66
CA ARG A 98 6.80 21.50 -6.69
C ARG A 98 5.78 20.43 -6.35
N LEU A 99 4.89 20.12 -7.29
CA LEU A 99 3.87 19.08 -7.15
C LEU A 99 4.16 17.96 -8.14
N ASN A 100 4.00 16.72 -7.68
CA ASN A 100 4.21 15.52 -8.46
C ASN A 100 2.94 14.65 -8.35
N ALA A 101 2.58 13.97 -9.44
CA ALA A 101 1.61 12.88 -9.42
C ALA A 101 2.12 11.73 -10.27
N CYS A 102 1.74 10.52 -9.90
CA CYS A 102 2.16 9.30 -10.57
C CYS A 102 0.93 8.51 -11.04
N PHE A 103 1.02 8.00 -12.26
CA PHE A 103 -0.01 7.18 -12.90
C PHE A 103 0.61 5.90 -13.43
N GLU A 104 -0.18 4.84 -13.55
CA GLU A 104 0.30 3.55 -14.03
C GLU A 104 -0.67 2.95 -15.03
N LYS A 105 -0.14 2.26 -16.03
CA LYS A 105 -0.90 1.39 -16.92
C LYS A 105 -0.04 0.24 -17.42
N GLN A 106 -0.50 -0.98 -17.19
CA GLN A 106 0.16 -2.22 -17.66
C GLN A 106 1.62 -2.36 -17.20
N GLY A 107 1.94 -1.87 -15.98
CA GLY A 107 3.29 -1.88 -15.44
C GLY A 107 4.16 -0.67 -15.83
N ASP A 108 3.69 0.18 -16.75
CA ASP A 108 4.36 1.42 -17.13
C ASP A 108 3.94 2.56 -16.21
N TYR A 109 4.92 3.24 -15.62
CA TYR A 109 4.69 4.38 -14.74
C TYR A 109 4.96 5.71 -15.45
N MET A 110 4.02 6.64 -15.26
CA MET A 110 4.12 8.01 -15.77
C MET A 110 4.07 8.96 -14.58
N MET A 111 5.09 9.78 -14.40
CA MET A 111 5.12 10.82 -13.39
C MET A 111 4.94 12.17 -14.06
N VAL A 112 4.04 12.98 -13.53
CA VAL A 112 3.87 14.37 -13.96
C VAL A 112 4.33 15.31 -12.86
N ARG A 113 4.91 16.43 -13.26
CA ARG A 113 5.44 17.44 -12.34
C ARG A 113 5.05 18.83 -12.79
N THR A 114 4.67 19.64 -11.83
CA THR A 114 4.47 21.08 -12.03
C THR A 114 5.02 21.87 -10.84
N ALA A 115 5.06 23.19 -10.95
CA ALA A 115 5.45 24.05 -9.84
C ALA A 115 4.58 25.31 -9.80
N VAL A 116 4.11 25.67 -8.60
CA VAL A 116 3.27 26.85 -8.34
C VAL A 116 3.98 27.84 -7.43
N ASP A 117 3.53 29.09 -7.43
CA ASP A 117 4.03 30.11 -6.49
C ASP A 117 3.74 29.69 -5.04
N ALA A 118 4.75 29.76 -4.19
CA ALA A 118 4.62 29.35 -2.79
C ALA A 118 3.78 30.31 -1.94
N SER A 119 3.60 31.56 -2.39
CA SER A 119 2.78 32.55 -1.69
C SER A 119 1.29 32.40 -1.93
N HIS A 120 0.91 31.91 -3.12
CA HIS A 120 -0.49 31.67 -3.53
C HIS A 120 -0.58 30.35 -4.30
N PRO A 121 -0.35 29.20 -3.64
CA PRO A 121 -0.26 27.93 -4.33
C PRO A 121 -1.64 27.38 -4.67
N GLN A 122 -1.93 27.30 -5.96
CA GLN A 122 -3.22 26.90 -6.48
C GLN A 122 -3.06 25.95 -7.67
N LEU A 123 -3.88 24.89 -7.73
CA LEU A 123 -3.90 23.90 -8.80
C LEU A 123 -5.32 23.38 -9.06
N PRO A 124 -5.67 23.03 -10.30
CA PRO A 124 -6.88 22.26 -10.55
C PRO A 124 -6.83 20.89 -9.85
N SER A 125 -7.93 20.47 -9.22
CA SER A 125 -8.00 19.16 -8.54
C SER A 125 -8.04 18.00 -9.54
N GLN A 126 -7.40 16.89 -9.21
CA GLN A 126 -7.53 15.60 -9.89
C GLN A 126 -8.66 14.72 -9.32
N ALA A 127 -9.16 15.04 -8.11
CA ALA A 127 -10.19 14.26 -7.42
C ALA A 127 -11.52 14.10 -8.19
N PRO A 128 -11.97 15.05 -9.03
CA PRO A 128 -13.15 14.85 -9.88
C PRO A 128 -13.03 13.70 -10.88
N PHE A 129 -11.80 13.35 -11.29
CA PHE A 129 -11.52 12.26 -12.23
C PHE A 129 -11.06 10.99 -11.52
N TYR A 130 -10.41 11.15 -10.37
CA TYR A 130 -9.82 10.07 -9.58
C TYR A 130 -10.21 10.22 -8.09
N PRO A 131 -11.25 9.51 -7.62
CA PRO A 131 -11.58 9.49 -6.20
C PRO A 131 -10.40 9.10 -5.29
N ALA A 132 -9.43 8.34 -5.81
CA ALA A 132 -8.17 8.01 -5.14
C ALA A 132 -7.34 9.24 -4.73
N ALA A 133 -7.48 10.37 -5.44
CA ALA A 133 -6.74 11.60 -5.16
C ALA A 133 -7.32 12.41 -3.99
N ASP A 134 -8.58 12.19 -3.61
CA ASP A 134 -9.31 13.02 -2.61
C ASP A 134 -8.49 13.25 -1.33
N ARG A 135 -8.18 12.20 -0.59
CA ARG A 135 -7.50 12.31 0.70
C ARG A 135 -6.05 12.79 0.57
N VAL A 136 -5.41 12.47 -0.55
CA VAL A 136 -4.02 12.85 -0.80
C VAL A 136 -3.91 14.34 -1.14
N GLU A 137 -4.82 14.89 -1.94
CA GLU A 137 -4.86 16.33 -2.20
C GLU A 137 -5.18 17.12 -0.92
N ARG A 138 -6.10 16.63 -0.09
CA ARG A 138 -6.39 17.22 1.24
C ARG A 138 -5.17 17.14 2.18
N HIS A 139 -4.38 16.05 2.13
CA HIS A 139 -3.11 15.97 2.83
C HIS A 139 -2.13 17.04 2.33
N ILE A 140 -1.95 17.19 1.03
CA ILE A 140 -1.08 18.22 0.45
C ILE A 140 -1.57 19.63 0.82
N GLN A 141 -2.88 19.87 0.78
CA GLN A 141 -3.49 21.12 1.25
C GLN A 141 -3.12 21.41 2.70
N ASP A 142 -3.28 20.44 3.58
CA ASP A 142 -2.98 20.58 5.01
C ASP A 142 -1.50 20.81 5.29
N MET A 143 -0.62 20.11 4.58
CA MET A 143 0.80 20.06 4.89
C MET A 143 1.62 21.15 4.17
N LEU A 144 1.14 21.64 3.03
CA LEU A 144 1.86 22.62 2.20
C LEU A 144 1.04 23.90 1.90
N GLY A 145 -0.26 23.89 2.15
CA GLY A 145 -1.14 25.03 1.89
C GLY A 145 -1.57 25.18 0.45
N VAL A 146 -1.52 24.13 -0.37
CA VAL A 146 -2.00 24.18 -1.77
C VAL A 146 -3.53 24.18 -1.80
N ASP A 147 -4.14 25.15 -2.49
CA ASP A 147 -5.58 25.14 -2.77
C ASP A 147 -5.85 24.36 -4.07
N PHE A 148 -6.64 23.30 -3.98
CA PHE A 148 -7.05 22.51 -5.12
C PHE A 148 -8.41 22.98 -5.63
N GLU A 149 -8.42 23.70 -6.75
CA GLU A 149 -9.64 24.19 -7.38
C GLU A 149 -10.53 23.04 -7.87
N GLY A 150 -11.83 23.13 -7.56
CA GLY A 150 -12.79 22.09 -7.95
C GLY A 150 -12.71 20.81 -7.13
N HIS A 151 -11.93 20.78 -6.05
CA HIS A 151 -11.90 19.62 -5.15
C HIS A 151 -13.26 19.42 -4.47
N PRO A 152 -13.83 18.20 -4.46
CA PRO A 152 -15.17 17.93 -3.94
C PRO A 152 -15.30 18.08 -2.41
N ASP A 153 -14.21 17.93 -1.68
CA ASP A 153 -14.17 18.04 -0.21
C ASP A 153 -12.95 18.85 0.26
N LYS A 154 -13.17 20.03 0.80
CA LYS A 154 -12.10 20.91 1.31
C LYS A 154 -11.89 20.84 2.81
N ARG A 155 -12.54 19.89 3.52
CA ARG A 155 -12.33 19.69 4.95
C ARG A 155 -10.89 19.20 5.20
N ARG A 156 -10.31 19.64 6.32
CA ARG A 156 -8.96 19.18 6.72
C ARG A 156 -8.94 17.67 6.90
N TRP A 157 -7.86 17.04 6.48
CA TRP A 157 -7.69 15.61 6.60
C TRP A 157 -6.62 15.23 7.63
N THR A 158 -5.36 15.62 7.39
CA THR A 158 -4.21 15.25 8.25
C THR A 158 -4.09 16.19 9.45
N ARG A 159 -4.12 17.51 9.22
CA ARG A 159 -4.16 18.47 10.31
C ARG A 159 -5.57 18.55 10.88
N HIS A 160 -5.75 18.09 12.11
CA HIS A 160 -7.00 18.27 12.83
C HIS A 160 -7.24 19.75 13.18
N GLN A 161 -8.47 20.10 13.58
CA GLN A 161 -8.89 21.50 13.77
C GLN A 161 -8.07 22.26 14.84
N ALA A 162 -7.45 21.52 15.78
CA ALA A 162 -6.56 22.06 16.80
C ALA A 162 -5.28 22.73 16.23
N TRP A 163 -4.88 22.38 15.00
CA TRP A 163 -3.74 23.00 14.34
C TRP A 163 -4.04 24.43 13.89
N PRO A 164 -3.13 25.40 14.06
CA PRO A 164 -3.28 26.76 13.55
C PRO A 164 -3.54 26.76 12.03
N LYS A 165 -4.36 27.68 11.56
CA LYS A 165 -4.76 27.72 10.14
C LYS A 165 -3.58 27.87 9.18
N GLU A 166 -2.64 28.77 9.52
CA GLU A 166 -1.49 29.13 8.69
C GLU A 166 -0.23 28.30 9.00
N SER A 167 -0.38 27.16 9.66
CA SER A 167 0.74 26.27 9.99
C SER A 167 0.80 25.11 8.98
N PHE A 168 1.85 25.08 8.17
CA PHE A 168 2.05 24.07 7.12
C PHE A 168 3.32 23.26 7.40
N PRO A 169 3.19 22.06 8.03
CA PRO A 169 4.35 21.32 8.57
C PRO A 169 5.39 20.89 7.54
N LEU A 170 5.05 20.72 6.28
CA LEU A 170 6.02 20.34 5.24
C LEU A 170 6.69 21.55 4.55
N ARG A 171 6.34 22.79 4.94
CA ARG A 171 7.11 23.96 4.51
C ARG A 171 8.49 23.95 5.17
N LYS A 172 9.53 24.41 4.45
CA LYS A 172 10.89 24.48 4.97
C LYS A 172 11.03 25.38 6.20
N ALA A 173 10.22 26.42 6.28
CA ALA A 173 10.19 27.33 7.43
C ALA A 173 9.63 26.69 8.71
N PHE A 174 8.89 25.56 8.62
CA PHE A 174 8.41 24.84 9.79
C PHE A 174 9.54 23.99 10.40
N PRO A 175 9.83 24.13 11.71
CA PRO A 175 10.93 23.39 12.34
C PRO A 175 10.62 21.90 12.46
N VAL A 176 11.67 21.05 12.36
CA VAL A 176 11.54 19.59 12.49
C VAL A 176 11.07 19.19 13.89
N GLU A 177 11.47 19.93 14.91
CA GLU A 177 11.07 19.72 16.31
C GLU A 177 9.62 20.11 16.59
N GLY A 178 8.94 20.69 15.60
CA GLY A 178 7.60 21.23 15.76
C GLY A 178 7.58 22.60 16.43
N THR A 179 6.40 23.13 16.64
CA THR A 179 6.17 24.39 17.36
C THR A 179 5.35 24.11 18.61
N GLN A 180 5.69 24.76 19.72
CA GLN A 180 4.80 24.78 20.88
C GLN A 180 3.57 25.62 20.52
N THR A 181 2.42 24.97 20.41
CA THR A 181 1.12 25.64 20.29
C THR A 181 0.43 25.64 21.64
N GLU A 182 -0.37 26.66 21.91
CA GLU A 182 -1.31 26.60 23.03
C GLU A 182 -2.16 25.35 22.86
N VAL A 183 -2.39 24.63 23.98
CA VAL A 183 -3.22 23.44 23.99
C VAL A 183 -4.65 23.83 23.61
N THR A 184 -4.99 23.65 22.37
CA THR A 184 -6.37 23.80 21.90
C THR A 184 -7.15 22.51 22.17
N PRO A 185 -8.46 22.61 22.48
CA PRO A 185 -9.28 21.42 22.69
C PRO A 185 -9.23 20.48 21.49
N ALA A 186 -9.34 19.18 21.77
CA ALA A 186 -9.48 18.17 20.73
C ALA A 186 -10.60 18.51 19.75
N ASP A 187 -10.47 18.02 18.55
CA ASP A 187 -11.37 18.22 17.41
C ASP A 187 -12.80 17.73 17.72
N LYS A 188 -13.61 18.58 18.32
CA LYS A 188 -15.02 18.26 18.62
C LYS A 188 -15.97 18.58 17.46
N ASP A 189 -15.52 19.45 16.55
CA ASP A 189 -16.37 20.11 15.57
C ASP A 189 -16.02 19.73 14.12
N TYR A 190 -15.48 18.51 13.89
CA TYR A 190 -15.33 18.03 12.53
C TYR A 190 -16.71 17.88 11.88
N PRO A 191 -16.95 18.53 10.73
CA PRO A 191 -18.28 18.57 10.12
C PRO A 191 -18.57 17.25 9.37
N PHE A 192 -18.90 16.19 10.12
CA PHE A 192 -19.36 14.93 9.56
C PHE A 192 -20.63 15.11 8.74
N LEU A 193 -20.82 14.22 7.78
CA LEU A 193 -22.06 14.15 7.02
C LEU A 193 -23.21 13.82 7.95
N THR A 194 -24.32 14.52 7.80
CA THR A 194 -25.54 14.29 8.56
C THR A 194 -26.67 13.89 7.63
N ALA A 195 -27.50 12.94 8.02
CA ALA A 195 -28.70 12.59 7.29
C ALA A 195 -29.95 13.08 8.02
N LYS A 196 -30.96 13.52 7.23
CA LYS A 196 -32.26 13.92 7.75
C LYS A 196 -33.24 12.75 7.64
N GLY A 197 -33.91 12.42 8.73
CA GLY A 197 -34.95 11.38 8.78
C GLY A 197 -35.22 10.94 10.21
N SER A 198 -36.47 10.68 10.57
CA SER A 198 -36.88 10.32 11.94
C SER A 198 -36.35 8.93 12.38
N SER A 199 -35.91 8.10 11.44
CA SER A 199 -35.41 6.75 11.70
C SER A 199 -33.90 6.63 11.51
N VAL A 200 -33.22 7.70 11.10
CA VAL A 200 -31.75 7.70 10.91
C VAL A 200 -31.09 8.09 12.23
N TYR A 201 -30.11 7.34 12.64
CA TYR A 201 -29.31 7.66 13.81
C TYR A 201 -27.81 7.52 13.52
N GLU A 202 -27.00 8.21 14.30
CA GLU A 202 -25.54 8.22 14.20
C GLU A 202 -24.92 7.31 15.24
N ILE A 203 -23.89 6.52 14.84
CA ILE A 203 -23.10 5.71 15.75
C ILE A 203 -21.65 6.15 15.64
N PRO A 204 -21.12 6.85 16.65
CA PRO A 204 -19.70 7.17 16.72
C PRO A 204 -18.91 5.97 17.26
N VAL A 205 -17.85 5.55 16.56
CA VAL A 205 -16.97 4.46 16.97
C VAL A 205 -15.53 4.97 16.99
N GLY A 206 -14.83 4.82 18.12
CA GLY A 206 -13.48 5.35 18.29
C GLY A 206 -13.44 6.87 18.58
N PRO A 207 -12.25 7.53 18.52
CA PRO A 207 -11.00 7.03 17.93
C PRO A 207 -10.27 5.94 18.73
N VAL A 208 -10.50 5.81 20.03
CA VAL A 208 -9.90 4.76 20.85
C VAL A 208 -10.83 3.55 20.89
N HIS A 209 -10.29 2.38 20.56
CA HIS A 209 -11.00 1.12 20.50
C HIS A 209 -10.53 0.17 21.60
N ALA A 210 -11.37 -0.81 21.94
CA ALA A 210 -10.94 -1.96 22.74
C ALA A 210 -10.03 -2.88 21.89
N GLY A 211 -8.98 -3.43 22.51
CA GLY A 211 -8.06 -4.36 21.85
C GLY A 211 -6.81 -3.69 21.26
N ILE A 212 -6.11 -4.43 20.39
CA ILE A 212 -4.85 -3.99 19.77
C ILE A 212 -5.17 -3.39 18.38
N ILE A 213 -5.74 -2.19 18.39
CA ILE A 213 -6.09 -1.44 17.19
C ILE A 213 -5.60 0.00 17.39
N GLU A 214 -4.90 0.55 16.39
CA GLU A 214 -4.48 1.95 16.40
C GLU A 214 -5.71 2.87 16.31
N PRO A 215 -5.65 4.11 16.82
CA PRO A 215 -6.80 5.01 16.85
C PRO A 215 -7.26 5.46 15.47
N GLY A 216 -8.57 5.42 15.26
CA GLY A 216 -9.28 5.93 14.10
C GLY A 216 -10.76 6.09 14.44
N HIS A 217 -11.42 7.10 13.92
CA HIS A 217 -12.83 7.35 14.17
C HIS A 217 -13.67 6.94 12.97
N PHE A 218 -14.80 6.28 13.27
CA PHE A 218 -15.77 5.82 12.29
C PHE A 218 -17.15 6.35 12.66
N ARG A 219 -17.74 7.16 11.78
CA ARG A 219 -19.08 7.73 11.97
C ARG A 219 -20.05 7.03 11.05
N PHE A 220 -20.93 6.20 11.65
CA PHE A 220 -22.00 5.54 10.93
C PHE A 220 -23.27 6.37 10.91
N LEU A 221 -23.97 6.30 9.78
CA LEU A 221 -25.39 6.62 9.68
C LEU A 221 -26.13 5.30 9.43
N ALA A 222 -27.12 4.98 10.24
CA ALA A 222 -27.85 3.71 10.16
C ALA A 222 -29.36 3.89 10.29
N VAL A 223 -30.11 2.91 9.72
CA VAL A 223 -31.54 2.73 9.91
C VAL A 223 -31.78 1.28 10.33
N GLY A 224 -32.32 1.08 11.53
CA GLY A 224 -32.31 -0.26 12.10
C GLY A 224 -30.87 -0.76 12.25
N GLU A 225 -30.55 -1.92 11.72
CA GLU A 225 -29.18 -2.46 11.72
C GLU A 225 -28.41 -2.15 10.44
N THR A 226 -29.07 -1.65 9.40
CA THR A 226 -28.47 -1.43 8.08
C THR A 226 -27.67 -0.14 8.05
N VAL A 227 -26.41 -0.24 7.59
CA VAL A 227 -25.53 0.91 7.39
C VAL A 227 -25.91 1.65 6.10
N LEU A 228 -26.25 2.92 6.23
CA LEU A 228 -26.54 3.82 5.12
C LEU A 228 -25.30 4.58 4.65
N ASN A 229 -24.39 4.91 5.57
CA ASN A 229 -23.15 5.60 5.29
C ASN A 229 -22.14 5.34 6.39
N LEU A 230 -20.88 5.23 5.99
CA LEU A 230 -19.73 5.28 6.89
C LEU A 230 -18.84 6.44 6.46
N GLU A 231 -18.40 7.23 7.39
CA GLU A 231 -17.36 8.23 7.20
C GLU A 231 -16.20 7.96 8.14
N GLU A 232 -15.00 7.75 7.57
CA GLU A 232 -13.78 7.56 8.33
C GLU A 232 -13.14 8.90 8.67
N ARG A 233 -12.53 8.98 9.84
CA ARG A 233 -11.64 10.07 10.23
C ARG A 233 -10.37 9.48 10.80
N LEU A 234 -9.27 9.62 10.05
CA LEU A 234 -7.93 9.16 10.40
C LEU A 234 -7.03 10.36 10.77
N GLY A 235 -5.73 10.18 10.87
CA GLY A 235 -4.78 11.23 11.26
C GLY A 235 -4.45 11.26 12.76
N TYR A 236 -4.93 10.29 13.54
CA TYR A 236 -4.68 10.23 15.00
C TYR A 236 -3.30 9.68 15.37
N VAL A 237 -2.64 8.97 14.45
CA VAL A 237 -1.31 8.40 14.66
C VAL A 237 -0.26 9.03 13.73
N HIS A 238 -0.52 10.23 13.24
CA HIS A 238 0.44 10.99 12.44
C HIS A 238 1.72 11.26 13.26
N LYS A 239 2.85 10.79 12.73
CA LYS A 239 4.17 10.84 13.37
C LYS A 239 5.06 11.92 12.79
N GLY A 240 4.64 12.54 11.69
CA GLY A 240 5.46 13.51 10.94
C GLY A 240 6.62 12.87 10.19
N ILE A 241 6.46 11.63 9.72
CA ILE A 241 7.51 10.83 9.04
C ILE A 241 8.19 11.61 7.92
N GLU A 242 7.41 12.33 7.11
CA GLU A 242 7.92 13.10 5.97
C GLU A 242 8.82 14.25 6.45
N LYS A 243 8.42 14.97 7.50
CA LYS A 243 9.19 16.07 8.06
C LYS A 243 10.41 15.59 8.83
N ILE A 244 10.28 14.54 9.64
CA ILE A 244 11.38 13.95 10.40
C ILE A 244 12.47 13.39 9.47
N ALA A 245 12.14 13.01 8.25
CA ALA A 245 13.11 12.53 7.26
C ALA A 245 14.08 13.62 6.76
N GLU A 246 13.69 14.90 6.83
CA GLU A 246 14.55 15.99 6.40
C GLU A 246 15.88 16.00 7.15
N SER A 247 16.98 16.25 6.44
CA SER A 247 18.36 16.27 6.96
C SER A 247 18.89 14.94 7.51
N ARG A 248 18.18 13.83 7.36
CA ARG A 248 18.66 12.49 7.73
C ARG A 248 19.70 11.97 6.75
N THR A 249 20.57 11.07 7.26
CA THR A 249 21.47 10.28 6.39
C THR A 249 20.70 9.14 5.74
N PRO A 250 21.21 8.51 4.66
CA PRO A 250 20.59 7.33 4.05
C PRO A 250 20.26 6.21 5.05
N GLU A 251 21.18 5.89 5.95
CA GLU A 251 20.98 4.83 6.97
C GLU A 251 19.89 5.21 7.98
N ALA A 252 19.85 6.48 8.36
CA ALA A 252 18.82 6.99 9.27
C ALA A 252 17.45 7.03 8.61
N LEU A 253 17.37 7.33 7.30
CA LEU A 253 16.15 7.24 6.53
C LEU A 253 15.68 5.80 6.39
N ALA A 254 16.55 4.85 6.06
CA ALA A 254 16.18 3.43 5.95
C ALA A 254 15.55 2.90 7.24
N ARG A 255 16.11 3.28 8.40
CA ARG A 255 15.53 2.96 9.72
C ARG A 255 14.19 3.66 9.94
N LEU A 256 14.06 4.93 9.60
CA LEU A 256 12.81 5.68 9.74
C LEU A 256 11.71 5.08 8.85
N ALA A 257 12.03 4.71 7.62
CA ALA A 257 11.10 4.06 6.70
C ALA A 257 10.52 2.77 7.29
N GLY A 258 11.34 1.95 7.93
CA GLY A 258 10.86 0.76 8.66
C GLY A 258 9.97 1.07 9.88
N ARG A 259 9.71 2.34 10.20
CA ARG A 259 8.81 2.80 11.29
C ARG A 259 7.54 3.46 10.76
N VAL A 260 7.35 3.51 9.45
CA VAL A 260 6.09 3.94 8.84
C VAL A 260 4.96 3.02 9.30
N SER A 261 5.14 1.69 9.18
CA SER A 261 4.25 0.68 9.71
C SER A 261 5.06 -0.52 10.19
N GLY A 262 4.94 -0.89 11.46
CA GLY A 262 5.77 -1.93 12.08
C GLY A 262 5.57 -3.33 11.49
N ASP A 263 4.44 -3.61 10.88
CA ASP A 263 4.11 -4.85 10.19
C ASP A 263 4.50 -4.85 8.69
N THR A 264 5.01 -3.73 8.18
CA THR A 264 5.47 -3.55 6.79
C THR A 264 6.89 -2.97 6.77
N THR A 265 7.68 -3.30 7.77
CA THR A 265 9.02 -2.71 7.98
C THR A 265 9.99 -3.05 6.84
N VAL A 266 9.95 -4.29 6.33
CA VAL A 266 10.78 -4.72 5.19
C VAL A 266 10.36 -3.99 3.92
N GLY A 267 9.06 -3.95 3.62
CA GLY A 267 8.53 -3.30 2.42
C GLY A 267 8.91 -1.82 2.35
N HIS A 268 8.67 -1.05 3.42
CA HIS A 268 8.99 0.38 3.46
C HIS A 268 10.50 0.64 3.44
N SER A 269 11.30 -0.11 4.20
CA SER A 269 12.75 0.05 4.19
C SER A 269 13.34 -0.28 2.82
N TRP A 270 12.82 -1.31 2.14
CA TRP A 270 13.27 -1.66 0.80
C TRP A 270 12.90 -0.59 -0.21
N ALA A 271 11.67 -0.09 -0.22
CA ALA A 271 11.24 0.98 -1.10
C ALA A 271 12.09 2.26 -0.93
N ALA A 272 12.37 2.66 0.32
CA ALA A 272 13.23 3.80 0.61
C ALA A 272 14.68 3.57 0.16
N CYS A 273 15.26 2.39 0.43
CA CYS A 273 16.61 2.06 -0.03
C CYS A 273 16.69 2.02 -1.56
N GLN A 274 15.71 1.41 -2.24
CA GLN A 274 15.66 1.37 -3.71
C GLN A 274 15.58 2.78 -4.32
N ALA A 275 14.80 3.70 -3.73
CA ALA A 275 14.74 5.09 -4.16
C ALA A 275 16.10 5.78 -4.00
N MET A 276 16.75 5.61 -2.85
CA MET A 276 18.07 6.18 -2.59
C MET A 276 19.15 5.61 -3.50
N GLU A 277 19.13 4.30 -3.74
CA GLU A 277 20.07 3.58 -4.61
C GLU A 277 19.96 4.06 -6.06
N ARG A 278 18.74 4.25 -6.55
CA ARG A 278 18.48 4.82 -7.89
C ARG A 278 18.97 6.27 -7.99
N ALA A 279 18.71 7.09 -6.97
CA ALA A 279 19.23 8.46 -6.91
C ALA A 279 20.78 8.51 -6.88
N ALA A 280 21.41 7.53 -6.24
CA ALA A 280 22.87 7.39 -6.19
C ALA A 280 23.47 6.73 -7.43
N GLY A 281 22.63 6.17 -8.31
CA GLY A 281 23.08 5.44 -9.51
C GLY A 281 23.86 4.16 -9.20
N ILE A 282 23.56 3.50 -8.06
CA ILE A 282 24.23 2.25 -7.63
C ILE A 282 23.33 1.05 -7.82
N GLU A 283 23.94 -0.10 -8.09
CA GLU A 283 23.29 -1.41 -8.15
C GLU A 283 23.72 -2.25 -6.95
N ILE A 284 22.74 -2.87 -6.30
CA ILE A 284 23.01 -3.74 -5.16
C ILE A 284 23.52 -5.11 -5.59
N PRO A 285 24.34 -5.79 -4.77
CA PRO A 285 24.79 -7.14 -5.06
C PRO A 285 23.60 -8.11 -5.25
N ALA A 286 23.70 -9.01 -6.21
CA ALA A 286 22.65 -9.99 -6.51
C ALA A 286 22.26 -10.84 -5.28
N ARG A 287 23.26 -11.21 -4.44
CA ARG A 287 23.01 -11.91 -3.16
C ARG A 287 22.13 -11.09 -2.22
N ALA A 288 22.40 -9.80 -2.09
CA ALA A 288 21.60 -8.90 -1.26
C ALA A 288 20.16 -8.76 -1.79
N ALA A 289 19.98 -8.70 -3.12
CA ALA A 289 18.66 -8.65 -3.73
C ALA A 289 17.83 -9.90 -3.40
N VAL A 290 18.43 -11.10 -3.50
CA VAL A 290 17.77 -12.37 -3.14
C VAL A 290 17.37 -12.39 -1.66
N ILE A 291 18.26 -11.96 -0.76
CA ILE A 291 17.96 -11.91 0.68
C ILE A 291 16.82 -10.92 0.96
N ARG A 292 16.81 -9.73 0.34
CA ARG A 292 15.70 -8.76 0.47
C ARG A 292 14.36 -9.38 0.08
N ALA A 293 14.32 -10.13 -1.02
CA ALA A 293 13.10 -10.81 -1.45
C ALA A 293 12.66 -11.90 -0.45
N ILE A 294 13.58 -12.70 0.08
CA ILE A 294 13.26 -13.67 1.14
C ILE A 294 12.67 -12.97 2.37
N LEU A 295 13.24 -11.84 2.80
CA LEU A 295 12.71 -11.06 3.92
C LEU A 295 11.29 -10.56 3.64
N ALA A 296 11.03 -10.03 2.43
CA ALA A 296 9.72 -9.51 2.04
C ALA A 296 8.65 -10.62 1.98
N GLU A 297 8.97 -11.78 1.43
CA GLU A 297 8.03 -12.91 1.42
C GLU A 297 7.80 -13.49 2.82
N ARG A 298 8.80 -13.44 3.71
CA ARG A 298 8.61 -13.82 5.12
C ARG A 298 7.73 -12.82 5.87
N GLU A 299 7.84 -11.52 5.60
CA GLU A 299 6.94 -10.48 6.13
C GLU A 299 5.51 -10.72 5.65
N ARG A 300 5.31 -11.00 4.35
CA ARG A 300 4.00 -11.32 3.76
C ARG A 300 3.33 -12.51 4.44
N ILE A 301 4.04 -13.63 4.59
CA ILE A 301 3.52 -14.84 5.24
C ILE A 301 3.09 -14.54 6.69
N ALA A 302 3.93 -13.85 7.47
CA ALA A 302 3.63 -13.54 8.87
C ALA A 302 2.33 -12.72 9.01
N ASN A 303 2.13 -11.74 8.13
CA ASN A 303 0.98 -10.85 8.19
C ASN A 303 -0.30 -11.54 7.68
N HIS A 304 -0.23 -12.27 6.58
CA HIS A 304 -1.38 -13.03 6.10
C HIS A 304 -1.86 -14.09 7.11
N LEU A 305 -0.94 -14.78 7.80
CA LEU A 305 -1.31 -15.69 8.90
C LEU A 305 -2.04 -14.94 10.02
N GLY A 306 -1.55 -13.76 10.40
CA GLY A 306 -2.19 -12.92 11.40
C GLY A 306 -3.60 -12.49 11.01
N ASP A 307 -3.76 -12.04 9.77
CA ASP A 307 -5.04 -11.57 9.24
C ASP A 307 -6.08 -12.68 9.16
N MET A 308 -5.69 -13.85 8.63
CA MET A 308 -6.58 -15.00 8.54
C MET A 308 -7.06 -15.43 9.93
N GLY A 309 -6.17 -15.42 10.93
CA GLY A 309 -6.54 -15.67 12.31
C GLY A 309 -7.50 -14.64 12.89
N ALA A 310 -7.26 -13.36 12.61
CA ALA A 310 -8.08 -12.26 13.09
C ALA A 310 -9.48 -12.26 12.44
N ILE A 311 -9.59 -12.54 11.15
CA ILE A 311 -10.88 -12.72 10.46
C ILE A 311 -11.68 -13.85 11.13
N CYS A 312 -11.06 -14.99 11.39
CA CYS A 312 -11.71 -16.11 12.09
C CYS A 312 -12.18 -15.72 13.52
N ASN A 313 -11.39 -14.89 14.22
CA ASN A 313 -11.77 -14.39 15.55
C ASN A 313 -13.05 -13.52 15.50
N ASP A 314 -13.11 -12.60 14.54
CA ASP A 314 -14.21 -11.63 14.44
C ASP A 314 -15.55 -12.28 14.08
N VAL A 315 -15.53 -13.49 13.54
CA VAL A 315 -16.73 -14.31 13.29
C VAL A 315 -16.90 -15.46 14.30
N GLY A 316 -16.16 -15.46 15.41
CA GLY A 316 -16.32 -16.40 16.52
C GLY A 316 -15.67 -17.76 16.32
N PHE A 317 -14.83 -17.96 15.31
CA PHE A 317 -14.14 -19.25 15.10
C PHE A 317 -12.77 -19.29 15.80
N THR A 318 -12.79 -19.28 17.12
CA THR A 318 -11.62 -19.21 18.02
C THR A 318 -10.61 -20.33 17.76
N PHE A 319 -11.05 -21.55 17.42
CA PHE A 319 -10.11 -22.65 17.11
C PHE A 319 -9.16 -22.25 15.98
N ALA A 320 -9.69 -21.76 14.86
CA ALA A 320 -8.87 -21.38 13.73
C ALA A 320 -7.96 -20.19 14.09
N GLN A 321 -8.49 -19.19 14.81
CA GLN A 321 -7.71 -18.05 15.30
C GLN A 321 -6.48 -18.50 16.12
N ILE A 322 -6.65 -19.42 17.06
CA ILE A 322 -5.54 -19.95 17.87
C ILE A 322 -4.51 -20.67 16.99
N GLN A 323 -4.93 -21.49 16.02
CA GLN A 323 -4.03 -22.19 15.13
C GLN A 323 -3.24 -21.25 14.21
N PHE A 324 -3.85 -20.25 13.62
CA PHE A 324 -3.16 -19.23 12.82
C PHE A 324 -2.17 -18.43 13.67
N THR A 325 -2.57 -18.03 14.88
CA THR A 325 -1.69 -17.32 15.83
C THR A 325 -0.48 -18.17 16.20
N ARG A 326 -0.67 -19.48 16.42
CA ARG A 326 0.43 -20.42 16.68
C ARG A 326 1.38 -20.53 15.49
N LEU A 327 0.86 -20.68 14.26
CA LEU A 327 1.68 -20.75 13.05
C LEU A 327 2.48 -19.46 12.86
N ARG A 328 1.82 -18.30 13.02
CA ARG A 328 2.47 -17.00 12.97
C ARG A 328 3.57 -16.86 14.01
N GLU A 329 3.31 -17.25 15.25
CA GLU A 329 4.28 -17.16 16.33
C GLU A 329 5.52 -18.02 16.06
N LEU A 330 5.36 -19.25 15.57
CA LEU A 330 6.49 -20.09 15.18
C LEU A 330 7.32 -19.45 14.08
N TRP A 331 6.66 -18.82 13.09
CA TRP A 331 7.32 -18.10 12.00
C TRP A 331 8.09 -16.87 12.48
N LEU A 332 7.53 -16.09 13.42
CA LEU A 332 8.19 -14.93 14.01
C LEU A 332 9.38 -15.32 14.90
N ARG A 333 9.30 -16.42 15.64
CA ARG A 333 10.45 -16.96 16.38
C ARG A 333 11.57 -17.41 15.45
N ASP A 334 11.21 -17.97 14.31
CA ASP A 334 12.17 -18.35 13.29
C ASP A 334 12.85 -17.12 12.67
N ASN A 335 12.10 -16.05 12.39
CA ASN A 335 12.67 -14.76 11.99
C ASN A 335 13.67 -14.23 13.03
N MET A 336 13.32 -14.27 14.33
CA MET A 336 14.21 -13.84 15.41
C MET A 336 15.52 -14.62 15.41
N ALA A 337 15.44 -15.93 15.24
CA ALA A 337 16.63 -16.79 15.27
C ALA A 337 17.52 -16.65 14.03
N LEU A 338 16.93 -16.32 12.86
CA LEU A 338 17.65 -16.16 11.59
C LEU A 338 18.24 -14.77 11.43
N PHE A 339 17.49 -13.73 11.82
CA PHE A 339 17.78 -12.33 11.48
C PHE A 339 17.89 -11.43 12.71
N GLY A 340 17.70 -11.95 13.93
CA GLY A 340 17.82 -11.17 15.16
C GLY A 340 16.62 -10.26 15.47
N HIS A 341 15.56 -10.30 14.68
CA HIS A 341 14.34 -9.53 14.94
C HIS A 341 13.08 -10.25 14.45
N ARG A 342 12.04 -10.31 15.28
CA ARG A 342 10.77 -11.02 14.98
C ARG A 342 10.06 -10.49 13.74
N LEU A 343 10.02 -9.16 13.60
CA LEU A 343 9.40 -8.43 12.48
C LEU A 343 10.41 -8.04 11.39
N LEU A 344 11.65 -8.54 11.44
CA LEU A 344 12.70 -8.26 10.46
C LEU A 344 13.10 -6.78 10.34
N MET A 345 12.93 -6.00 11.43
CA MET A 345 13.31 -4.57 11.44
C MET A 345 14.81 -4.40 11.23
N ASP A 346 15.16 -3.33 10.49
CA ASP A 346 16.54 -2.89 10.23
C ASP A 346 17.43 -3.93 9.52
N GLN A 347 16.82 -4.83 8.72
CA GLN A 347 17.54 -5.81 7.92
C GLN A 347 17.96 -5.26 6.55
N ILE A 348 17.21 -4.29 6.01
CA ILE A 348 17.53 -3.63 4.74
C ILE A 348 18.39 -2.40 5.02
N LEU A 349 19.50 -2.28 4.29
CA LEU A 349 20.42 -1.16 4.36
C LEU A 349 20.54 -0.49 2.99
N PRO A 350 20.87 0.80 2.91
CA PRO A 350 21.28 1.40 1.66
C PRO A 350 22.46 0.63 1.05
N GLY A 351 22.32 0.21 -0.19
CA GLY A 351 23.30 -0.60 -0.89
C GLY A 351 23.27 -2.10 -0.60
N GLY A 352 22.36 -2.60 0.28
CA GLY A 352 22.35 -4.03 0.57
C GLY A 352 21.51 -4.49 1.75
N VAL A 353 22.03 -5.45 2.51
CA VAL A 353 21.39 -6.09 3.67
C VAL A 353 22.36 -6.24 4.84
N LYS A 354 21.81 -6.31 6.05
CA LYS A 354 22.59 -6.40 7.29
C LYS A 354 23.14 -7.80 7.56
N ASN A 355 22.33 -8.82 7.37
CA ASN A 355 22.66 -10.20 7.75
C ASN A 355 22.74 -11.09 6.53
N ASP A 356 23.73 -11.99 6.53
CA ASP A 356 23.89 -13.03 5.52
C ASP A 356 23.04 -14.26 5.83
N LEU A 357 22.86 -15.11 4.84
CA LEU A 357 22.27 -16.44 4.97
C LEU A 357 23.36 -17.51 4.82
N SER A 358 23.73 -18.15 5.94
CA SER A 358 24.56 -19.35 5.91
C SER A 358 23.79 -20.52 5.29
N LYS A 359 24.50 -21.60 4.94
CA LYS A 359 23.88 -22.84 4.48
C LYS A 359 22.88 -23.38 5.51
N ASP A 360 23.25 -23.40 6.80
CA ASP A 360 22.37 -23.86 7.87
C ASP A 360 21.11 -23.00 8.00
N SER A 361 21.25 -21.67 7.79
CA SER A 361 20.12 -20.75 7.77
C SER A 361 19.19 -21.02 6.59
N ALA A 362 19.74 -21.26 5.39
CA ALA A 362 18.96 -21.62 4.20
C ALA A 362 18.18 -22.93 4.41
N GLU A 363 18.84 -23.99 4.88
CA GLU A 363 18.18 -25.25 5.22
C GLU A 363 17.09 -25.10 6.30
N ARG A 364 17.31 -24.22 7.28
CA ARG A 364 16.30 -23.92 8.30
C ARG A 364 15.08 -23.23 7.70
N ILE A 365 15.27 -22.25 6.79
CA ILE A 365 14.18 -21.58 6.07
C ILE A 365 13.39 -22.59 5.25
N GLU A 366 14.06 -23.48 4.53
CA GLU A 366 13.43 -24.53 3.74
C GLU A 366 12.56 -25.44 4.62
N ARG A 367 13.12 -25.99 5.72
CA ARG A 367 12.38 -26.84 6.67
C ARG A 367 11.16 -26.13 7.26
N SER A 368 11.30 -24.86 7.66
CA SER A 368 10.19 -24.07 8.22
C SER A 368 9.09 -23.80 7.19
N THR A 369 9.47 -23.56 5.94
CA THR A 369 8.55 -23.35 4.81
C THR A 369 7.76 -24.62 4.47
N VAL A 370 8.43 -25.76 4.38
CA VAL A 370 7.79 -27.07 4.14
C VAL A 370 6.81 -27.42 5.28
N ARG A 371 7.24 -27.21 6.53
CA ARG A 371 6.39 -27.42 7.70
C ARG A 371 5.14 -26.53 7.67
N LEU A 372 5.31 -25.23 7.39
CA LEU A 372 4.18 -24.29 7.28
C LEU A 372 3.19 -24.73 6.20
N LYS A 373 3.67 -25.05 5.00
CA LYS A 373 2.81 -25.52 3.88
C LYS A 373 1.96 -26.72 4.29
N LYS A 374 2.53 -27.68 5.01
CA LYS A 374 1.83 -28.89 5.51
C LYS A 374 0.77 -28.52 6.55
N GLU A 375 1.16 -27.85 7.63
CA GLU A 375 0.25 -27.53 8.74
C GLU A 375 -0.88 -26.58 8.31
N LEU A 376 -0.58 -25.57 7.47
CA LEU A 376 -1.57 -24.68 6.90
C LEU A 376 -2.55 -25.42 6.00
N GLY A 377 -2.07 -26.36 5.18
CA GLY A 377 -2.92 -27.19 4.32
C GLY A 377 -3.91 -28.06 5.09
N GLU A 378 -3.52 -28.58 6.27
CA GLU A 378 -4.44 -29.32 7.15
C GLU A 378 -5.46 -28.39 7.83
N LEU A 379 -5.02 -27.23 8.31
CA LEU A 379 -5.90 -26.24 8.94
C LEU A 379 -6.98 -25.74 7.97
N VAL A 380 -6.61 -25.45 6.74
CA VAL A 380 -7.52 -24.94 5.71
C VAL A 380 -8.61 -25.94 5.35
N LYS A 381 -8.35 -27.26 5.39
CA LYS A 381 -9.40 -28.29 5.21
C LYS A 381 -10.48 -28.21 6.29
N VAL A 382 -10.08 -27.90 7.53
CA VAL A 382 -11.05 -27.73 8.64
C VAL A 382 -11.89 -26.47 8.44
N ILE A 383 -11.26 -25.40 7.95
CA ILE A 383 -11.91 -24.12 7.67
C ILE A 383 -12.93 -24.27 6.53
N ASP A 384 -12.55 -24.91 5.43
CA ASP A 384 -13.39 -25.08 4.23
C ASP A 384 -14.65 -25.95 4.50
N LEU A 385 -14.61 -26.75 5.58
CA LEU A 385 -15.75 -27.57 6.02
C LEU A 385 -16.66 -26.85 7.04
N ASN A 386 -16.33 -25.62 7.44
CA ASN A 386 -17.11 -24.89 8.45
C ASN A 386 -18.17 -23.99 7.79
N SER A 387 -19.38 -24.50 7.65
CA SER A 387 -20.49 -23.78 7.03
C SER A 387 -20.88 -22.51 7.80
N SER A 388 -20.75 -22.47 9.12
CA SER A 388 -21.03 -21.26 9.92
C SER A 388 -20.03 -20.14 9.63
N LEU A 389 -18.76 -20.48 9.40
CA LEU A 389 -17.76 -19.54 8.96
C LEU A 389 -18.06 -19.04 7.55
N GLU A 390 -18.34 -19.96 6.62
CA GLU A 390 -18.67 -19.65 5.22
C GLU A 390 -19.84 -18.65 5.15
N ASP A 391 -20.92 -18.88 5.92
CA ASP A 391 -22.11 -18.04 5.99
C ASP A 391 -21.80 -16.59 6.43
N ARG A 392 -20.82 -16.41 7.32
CA ARG A 392 -20.41 -15.09 7.81
C ARG A 392 -19.41 -14.35 6.90
N LEU A 393 -18.75 -15.04 5.98
CA LEU A 393 -17.72 -14.45 5.11
C LEU A 393 -18.22 -14.21 3.68
N VAL A 394 -19.03 -15.12 3.15
CA VAL A 394 -19.53 -15.03 1.76
C VAL A 394 -20.56 -13.91 1.66
N THR A 395 -20.45 -13.09 0.63
CA THR A 395 -21.28 -11.89 0.36
C THR A 395 -21.18 -10.77 1.39
N THR A 396 -20.40 -10.92 2.45
CA THR A 396 -20.17 -9.86 3.45
C THR A 396 -19.12 -8.88 2.94
N GLY A 397 -19.43 -7.58 2.99
CA GLY A 397 -18.50 -6.51 2.67
C GLY A 397 -17.95 -6.58 1.25
N VAL A 398 -18.81 -6.58 0.24
CA VAL A 398 -18.43 -6.70 -1.18
C VAL A 398 -17.82 -5.39 -1.69
N LEU A 399 -16.62 -5.47 -2.28
CA LEU A 399 -16.01 -4.41 -3.08
C LEU A 399 -16.11 -4.77 -4.55
N THR A 400 -16.93 -4.04 -5.31
CA THR A 400 -17.10 -4.31 -6.74
C THR A 400 -15.85 -3.95 -7.53
N PRO A 401 -15.58 -4.61 -8.68
CA PRO A 401 -14.44 -4.30 -9.54
C PRO A 401 -14.38 -2.83 -9.97
N GLU A 402 -15.54 -2.23 -10.27
CA GLU A 402 -15.66 -0.83 -10.70
C GLU A 402 -15.28 0.12 -9.56
N THR A 403 -15.77 -0.13 -8.35
CA THR A 403 -15.44 0.67 -7.16
C THR A 403 -13.95 0.51 -6.81
N ALA A 404 -13.44 -0.71 -6.87
CA ALA A 404 -12.02 -0.99 -6.62
C ALA A 404 -11.12 -0.23 -7.61
N GLN A 405 -11.49 -0.19 -8.89
CA GLN A 405 -10.77 0.54 -9.92
C GLN A 405 -10.84 2.05 -9.70
N ALA A 406 -12.01 2.59 -9.39
CA ALA A 406 -12.21 4.03 -9.17
C ALA A 406 -11.41 4.55 -7.96
N LEU A 407 -11.33 3.76 -6.88
CA LEU A 407 -10.55 4.07 -5.69
C LEU A 407 -9.04 3.78 -5.85
N GLY A 408 -8.63 3.13 -6.94
CA GLY A 408 -7.23 2.76 -7.17
C GLY A 408 -6.67 1.79 -6.14
N VAL A 409 -7.51 0.91 -5.56
CA VAL A 409 -7.06 -0.04 -4.53
C VAL A 409 -5.98 -0.98 -5.05
N VAL A 410 -5.09 -1.40 -4.18
CA VAL A 410 -3.91 -2.19 -4.54
C VAL A 410 -3.77 -3.44 -3.66
N GLY A 411 -2.86 -4.32 -4.07
CA GLY A 411 -2.53 -5.53 -3.32
C GLY A 411 -3.66 -6.54 -3.29
N TYR A 412 -3.72 -7.33 -2.22
CA TYR A 412 -4.74 -8.36 -2.07
C TYR A 412 -6.17 -7.81 -2.16
N LEU A 413 -6.41 -6.55 -1.74
CA LEU A 413 -7.74 -5.95 -1.82
C LEU A 413 -8.20 -5.78 -3.27
N GLY A 414 -7.33 -5.28 -4.15
CA GLY A 414 -7.60 -5.22 -5.59
C GLY A 414 -7.73 -6.61 -6.21
N ARG A 415 -6.86 -7.55 -5.82
CA ARG A 415 -6.89 -8.94 -6.31
C ARG A 415 -8.15 -9.69 -5.89
N CYS A 416 -8.74 -9.34 -4.75
CA CYS A 416 -10.05 -9.88 -4.33
C CYS A 416 -11.23 -9.31 -5.10
N SER A 417 -11.03 -8.19 -5.81
CA SER A 417 -12.05 -7.48 -6.58
C SER A 417 -11.77 -7.55 -8.09
N GLY A 418 -11.19 -8.66 -8.55
CA GLY A 418 -10.97 -8.95 -9.97
C GLY A 418 -9.79 -8.23 -10.63
N GLN A 419 -8.98 -7.47 -9.87
CA GLN A 419 -7.77 -6.83 -10.40
C GLN A 419 -6.57 -7.76 -10.18
N SER A 420 -5.82 -8.06 -11.25
CA SER A 420 -4.71 -9.02 -11.18
C SER A 420 -3.34 -8.35 -11.09
N PHE A 421 -3.25 -7.06 -10.79
CA PHE A 421 -1.98 -6.34 -10.71
C PHE A 421 -1.13 -6.76 -9.51
N ASP A 422 0.15 -7.02 -9.79
CA ASP A 422 1.18 -7.27 -8.78
C ASP A 422 2.53 -6.78 -9.30
N LEU A 423 3.16 -5.88 -8.60
CA LEU A 423 4.38 -5.22 -9.03
C LEU A 423 5.54 -6.20 -9.29
N ARG A 424 5.58 -7.31 -8.55
CA ARG A 424 6.61 -8.36 -8.72
C ARG A 424 6.54 -9.04 -10.09
N ARG A 425 5.38 -8.98 -10.78
CA ARG A 425 5.14 -9.55 -12.10
C ARG A 425 5.02 -8.46 -13.17
N ASP A 426 4.22 -7.42 -12.92
CA ASP A 426 3.75 -6.50 -13.97
C ASP A 426 4.71 -5.33 -14.20
N ALA A 427 5.53 -4.97 -13.19
CA ALA A 427 6.66 -4.05 -13.30
C ALA A 427 7.84 -4.62 -12.51
N ALA A 428 8.23 -5.85 -12.85
CA ALA A 428 9.15 -6.66 -12.10
C ALA A 428 10.51 -5.97 -11.86
N TYR A 429 11.03 -6.16 -10.68
CA TYR A 429 12.33 -5.67 -10.23
C TYR A 429 13.16 -6.82 -9.65
N ALA A 430 14.47 -6.66 -9.62
CA ALA A 430 15.38 -7.70 -9.14
C ALA A 430 15.09 -8.08 -7.65
N PRO A 431 15.03 -9.40 -7.34
CA PRO A 431 15.27 -10.55 -8.21
C PRO A 431 14.00 -11.16 -8.83
N TYR A 432 12.82 -10.55 -8.62
CA TYR A 432 11.54 -11.07 -9.11
C TYR A 432 11.44 -11.12 -10.65
N ASP A 433 12.19 -10.26 -11.36
CA ASP A 433 12.32 -10.23 -12.82
C ASP A 433 12.85 -11.55 -13.42
N THR A 434 13.46 -12.39 -12.58
CA THR A 434 13.98 -13.71 -12.97
C THR A 434 13.11 -14.87 -12.46
N LEU A 435 11.94 -14.59 -11.87
CA LEU A 435 11.06 -15.58 -11.25
C LEU A 435 9.68 -15.60 -11.93
N ASP A 436 9.02 -16.75 -11.88
CA ASP A 436 7.63 -16.89 -12.33
C ASP A 436 6.67 -16.58 -11.17
N VAL A 437 6.37 -15.30 -10.97
CA VAL A 437 5.48 -14.85 -9.90
C VAL A 437 4.03 -15.10 -10.27
N LYS A 438 3.40 -16.05 -9.60
CA LYS A 438 1.96 -16.29 -9.72
C LYS A 438 1.18 -15.26 -8.91
N VAL A 439 0.12 -14.72 -9.50
CA VAL A 439 -0.73 -13.70 -8.86
C VAL A 439 -2.15 -14.25 -8.68
N PRO A 440 -2.51 -14.69 -7.48
CA PRO A 440 -3.87 -15.16 -7.21
C PRO A 440 -4.84 -13.98 -7.20
N ALA A 441 -6.00 -14.16 -7.84
CA ALA A 441 -7.09 -13.20 -7.85
C ALA A 441 -8.44 -13.91 -7.64
N GLU A 442 -9.41 -13.19 -7.08
CA GLU A 442 -10.80 -13.60 -6.89
C GLU A 442 -11.72 -12.46 -7.35
N PRO A 443 -12.82 -12.72 -8.03
CA PRO A 443 -13.66 -11.64 -8.54
C PRO A 443 -14.80 -11.20 -7.60
N GLN A 444 -15.08 -11.93 -6.50
CA GLN A 444 -16.28 -11.73 -5.70
C GLN A 444 -16.20 -10.49 -4.79
N GLY A 445 -15.03 -10.06 -4.41
CA GLY A 445 -14.81 -8.84 -3.63
C GLY A 445 -15.25 -8.87 -2.16
N ASP A 446 -15.72 -10.02 -1.66
CA ASP A 446 -16.21 -10.19 -0.30
C ASP A 446 -15.12 -10.57 0.72
N VAL A 447 -15.49 -10.74 1.98
CA VAL A 447 -14.56 -11.17 3.05
C VAL A 447 -13.99 -12.55 2.74
N ALA A 448 -14.78 -13.48 2.18
CA ALA A 448 -14.32 -14.80 1.79
C ALA A 448 -13.19 -14.72 0.75
N SER A 449 -13.37 -13.91 -0.29
CA SER A 449 -12.34 -13.65 -1.30
C SER A 449 -11.06 -13.10 -0.67
N ARG A 450 -11.18 -12.13 0.24
CA ARG A 450 -10.03 -11.56 0.96
C ARG A 450 -9.32 -12.58 1.85
N PHE A 451 -10.05 -13.52 2.44
CA PHE A 451 -9.47 -14.65 3.19
C PHE A 451 -8.72 -15.62 2.27
N TRP A 452 -9.35 -16.06 1.16
CA TRP A 452 -8.78 -17.06 0.27
C TRP A 452 -7.60 -16.55 -0.57
N VAL A 453 -7.61 -15.28 -0.98
CA VAL A 453 -6.43 -14.68 -1.66
C VAL A 453 -5.23 -14.68 -0.74
N ARG A 454 -5.36 -14.35 0.56
CA ARG A 454 -4.26 -14.42 1.53
C ARG A 454 -3.69 -15.83 1.65
N TYR A 455 -4.55 -16.84 1.70
CA TYR A 455 -4.09 -18.24 1.71
C TYR A 455 -3.29 -18.58 0.46
N LYS A 456 -3.81 -18.21 -0.71
CA LYS A 456 -3.12 -18.44 -1.99
C LYS A 456 -1.79 -17.66 -2.04
N GLU A 457 -1.73 -16.43 -1.55
CA GLU A 457 -0.50 -15.64 -1.48
C GLU A 457 0.54 -16.24 -0.53
N ILE A 458 0.15 -16.82 0.60
CA ILE A 458 1.08 -17.56 1.46
C ILE A 458 1.71 -18.73 0.68
N ARG A 459 0.94 -19.46 -0.11
CA ARG A 459 1.45 -20.57 -0.92
C ARG A 459 2.42 -20.10 -1.99
N VAL A 460 2.11 -19.00 -2.66
CA VAL A 460 3.01 -18.36 -3.65
C VAL A 460 4.29 -17.89 -2.97
N ALA A 461 4.18 -17.18 -1.84
CA ALA A 461 5.34 -16.72 -1.07
C ALA A 461 6.24 -17.87 -0.62
N CYS A 462 5.66 -18.99 -0.15
CA CYS A 462 6.41 -20.20 0.16
C CYS A 462 7.16 -20.79 -1.04
N GLN A 463 6.55 -20.75 -2.24
CA GLN A 463 7.22 -21.20 -3.47
C GLN A 463 8.34 -20.25 -3.86
N LEU A 464 8.09 -18.95 -3.84
CA LEU A 464 9.10 -17.93 -4.13
C LEU A 464 10.31 -18.02 -3.18
N ILE A 465 10.08 -18.28 -1.90
CA ILE A 465 11.19 -18.51 -0.94
C ILE A 465 12.03 -19.72 -1.38
N THR A 466 11.40 -20.82 -1.80
CA THR A 466 12.13 -22.00 -2.30
C THR A 466 12.96 -21.66 -3.53
N ASP A 467 12.34 -21.02 -4.52
CA ASP A 467 13.00 -20.63 -5.78
C ASP A 467 14.14 -19.61 -5.56
N LEU A 468 14.01 -18.73 -4.56
CA LEU A 468 15.02 -17.75 -4.15
C LEU A 468 16.21 -18.43 -3.45
N LEU A 469 15.96 -19.45 -2.62
CA LEU A 469 17.02 -20.22 -1.97
C LEU A 469 17.89 -20.94 -2.99
N ASP A 470 17.29 -21.47 -4.06
CA ASP A 470 18.02 -22.12 -5.18
C ASP A 470 18.89 -21.12 -5.99
N LYS A 471 18.52 -19.82 -5.96
CA LYS A 471 19.25 -18.75 -6.66
C LYS A 471 20.29 -18.04 -5.81
N ILE A 472 20.41 -18.39 -4.51
CA ILE A 472 21.33 -17.72 -3.62
C ILE A 472 22.79 -18.12 -3.96
N ALA A 473 23.52 -17.23 -4.60
CA ALA A 473 24.92 -17.43 -4.95
C ALA A 473 25.86 -16.73 -3.94
N PRO A 474 27.13 -17.14 -3.84
CA PRO A 474 28.14 -16.36 -3.12
C PRO A 474 28.26 -14.94 -3.69
N GLY A 475 28.49 -13.96 -2.82
CA GLY A 475 28.62 -12.55 -3.21
C GLY A 475 28.58 -11.63 -2.00
N ASP A 476 28.80 -10.35 -2.26
CA ASP A 476 28.77 -9.31 -1.25
C ASP A 476 27.33 -9.06 -0.73
N LEU A 477 27.23 -8.52 0.46
CA LEU A 477 25.97 -8.14 1.11
C LEU A 477 25.64 -6.67 0.94
N VAL A 478 26.63 -5.84 0.71
CA VAL A 478 26.53 -4.39 0.57
C VAL A 478 27.50 -3.91 -0.50
N CYS A 479 27.07 -3.03 -1.38
CA CYS A 479 27.95 -2.34 -2.30
C CYS A 479 28.50 -1.05 -1.68
N GLU A 480 29.56 -0.50 -2.28
CA GLU A 480 30.07 0.81 -1.91
C GLU A 480 29.03 1.90 -2.17
N TRP A 481 28.82 2.77 -1.20
CA TRP A 481 27.86 3.86 -1.32
C TRP A 481 28.47 5.05 -2.09
N ALA A 482 27.88 5.37 -3.23
CA ALA A 482 28.20 6.60 -3.95
C ALA A 482 27.36 7.75 -3.42
N THR A 483 28.00 8.84 -2.99
CA THR A 483 27.28 10.02 -2.49
C THR A 483 26.56 10.72 -3.65
N PRO A 484 25.21 10.81 -3.62
CA PRO A 484 24.46 11.48 -4.67
C PRO A 484 24.74 12.99 -4.71
N ALA A 485 24.64 13.59 -5.88
CA ALA A 485 24.66 15.03 -6.02
C ALA A 485 23.46 15.68 -5.31
N ALA A 486 23.60 16.91 -4.84
CA ALA A 486 22.45 17.68 -4.35
C ALA A 486 21.41 17.82 -5.45
N GLY A 487 20.14 17.58 -5.10
CA GLY A 487 19.05 17.54 -6.04
C GLY A 487 18.83 16.20 -6.74
N ALA A 488 19.72 15.22 -6.59
CA ALA A 488 19.49 13.87 -7.08
C ALA A 488 18.21 13.27 -6.47
N GLU A 489 17.43 12.59 -7.29
CA GLU A 489 16.15 12.06 -6.88
C GLU A 489 15.95 10.62 -7.38
N GLY A 490 15.14 9.85 -6.66
CA GLY A 490 14.85 8.48 -7.05
C GLY A 490 13.47 8.04 -6.58
N LEU A 491 12.93 7.07 -7.31
CA LEU A 491 11.64 6.45 -7.03
C LEU A 491 11.85 4.98 -6.68
N GLY A 492 11.29 4.52 -5.55
CA GLY A 492 11.24 3.12 -5.14
C GLY A 492 9.84 2.57 -5.28
N LEU A 493 9.73 1.37 -5.83
CA LEU A 493 8.46 0.67 -6.05
C LEU A 493 8.63 -0.78 -5.62
N ILE A 494 7.90 -1.20 -4.59
CA ILE A 494 7.98 -2.53 -3.99
C ILE A 494 6.58 -3.07 -3.74
N GLU A 495 6.33 -4.35 -4.05
CA GLU A 495 5.10 -5.03 -3.66
C GLU A 495 5.19 -5.49 -2.21
N GLY A 496 4.67 -4.68 -1.30
CA GLY A 496 4.47 -5.07 0.09
C GLY A 496 3.34 -6.11 0.24
N TRP A 497 3.15 -6.62 1.44
CA TRP A 497 2.08 -7.60 1.67
C TRP A 497 0.65 -7.01 1.56
N ARG A 498 0.47 -5.70 1.80
CA ARG A 498 -0.78 -4.97 1.55
C ARG A 498 -0.93 -4.51 0.10
N GLY A 499 0.14 -4.52 -0.68
CA GLY A 499 0.17 -4.05 -2.06
C GLY A 499 1.36 -3.16 -2.37
N GLU A 500 1.29 -2.48 -3.49
CA GLU A 500 2.32 -1.58 -3.99
C GLU A 500 2.67 -0.48 -2.99
N ILE A 501 3.93 -0.35 -2.63
CA ILE A 501 4.52 0.77 -1.89
C ILE A 501 5.29 1.64 -2.88
N LEU A 502 4.97 2.94 -2.93
CA LEU A 502 5.76 3.92 -3.67
C LEU A 502 6.55 4.77 -2.68
N CYS A 503 7.81 5.00 -2.98
CA CYS A 503 8.67 5.86 -2.20
C CYS A 503 9.43 6.82 -3.11
N TYR A 504 9.39 8.12 -2.81
CA TYR A 504 10.19 9.13 -3.47
C TYR A 504 11.21 9.71 -2.50
N VAL A 505 12.43 9.84 -2.96
CA VAL A 505 13.52 10.47 -2.21
C VAL A 505 14.20 11.52 -3.08
N ARG A 506 14.54 12.67 -2.46
CA ARG A 506 15.41 13.68 -3.04
C ARG A 506 16.54 14.01 -2.06
N PHE A 507 17.75 14.09 -2.56
CA PHE A 507 18.92 14.47 -1.79
C PHE A 507 19.12 15.99 -1.78
N GLY A 508 19.61 16.50 -0.67
CA GLY A 508 20.18 17.84 -0.52
C GLY A 508 21.70 17.79 -0.43
N ASP A 509 22.30 18.83 0.12
CA ASP A 509 23.76 18.90 0.32
C ASP A 509 24.26 17.86 1.32
N GLY A 510 25.51 17.44 1.17
CA GLY A 510 26.22 16.61 2.15
C GLY A 510 25.62 15.23 2.39
N ASN A 511 25.08 14.58 1.36
CA ASN A 511 24.45 13.25 1.46
C ASN A 511 23.26 13.24 2.45
N ARG A 512 22.50 14.33 2.50
CA ARG A 512 21.32 14.48 3.37
C ARG A 512 20.04 14.42 2.57
N ILE A 513 19.00 13.88 3.18
CA ILE A 513 17.66 13.82 2.58
C ILE A 513 17.02 15.21 2.63
N SER A 514 16.62 15.75 1.50
CA SER A 514 15.86 17.01 1.42
C SER A 514 14.35 16.78 1.32
N ARG A 515 13.92 15.64 0.78
CA ARG A 515 12.52 15.24 0.70
C ARG A 515 12.39 13.72 0.74
N TYR A 516 11.43 13.23 1.49
CA TYR A 516 10.99 11.83 1.53
C TYR A 516 9.46 11.78 1.48
N TYR A 517 8.92 10.97 0.59
CA TYR A 517 7.49 10.71 0.51
C TYR A 517 7.26 9.20 0.39
N PRO A 518 6.72 8.54 1.41
CA PRO A 518 6.26 7.17 1.34
C PRO A 518 4.75 7.12 1.07
N ARG A 519 4.31 6.41 0.04
CA ARG A 519 2.91 6.07 -0.15
C ARG A 519 2.69 4.63 0.28
N ASP A 520 2.11 4.45 1.48
CA ASP A 520 1.64 3.15 1.94
C ASP A 520 0.40 2.71 1.14
N PRO A 521 0.22 1.41 0.83
CA PRO A 521 -0.99 0.90 0.19
C PRO A 521 -2.29 1.32 0.88
N SER A 522 -2.25 1.48 2.20
CA SER A 522 -3.42 1.84 3.00
C SER A 522 -3.99 3.23 2.68
N ILE A 523 -3.19 4.14 2.11
CA ILE A 523 -3.67 5.46 1.66
C ILE A 523 -4.77 5.29 0.59
N LEU A 524 -4.60 4.31 -0.32
CA LEU A 524 -5.56 4.01 -1.37
C LEU A 524 -6.64 3.01 -0.93
N ASN A 525 -6.32 2.15 0.05
CA ASN A 525 -7.19 1.06 0.44
C ASN A 525 -8.25 1.46 1.48
N TRP A 526 -7.95 2.40 2.39
CA TRP A 526 -8.89 2.82 3.43
C TRP A 526 -10.24 3.32 2.89
N PRO A 527 -10.30 4.16 1.82
CA PRO A 527 -11.59 4.61 1.28
C PRO A 527 -12.52 3.47 0.86
N ALA A 528 -11.98 2.28 0.59
CA ALA A 528 -12.79 1.11 0.26
C ALA A 528 -13.64 0.64 1.46
N LEU A 529 -13.21 0.86 2.72
CA LEU A 529 -13.99 0.46 3.89
C LEU A 529 -15.34 1.18 3.93
N GLU A 530 -15.38 2.46 3.57
CA GLU A 530 -16.62 3.23 3.48
C GLU A 530 -17.61 2.65 2.45
N LYS A 531 -17.12 1.90 1.47
CA LYS A 531 -17.93 1.29 0.39
C LYS A 531 -18.34 -0.14 0.73
N ILE A 532 -17.42 -0.95 1.25
CA ILE A 532 -17.69 -2.37 1.51
C ILE A 532 -18.67 -2.59 2.68
N ILE A 533 -18.84 -1.61 3.56
CA ILE A 533 -19.80 -1.72 4.68
C ILE A 533 -21.23 -1.29 4.32
N MET A 534 -21.40 -0.62 3.18
CA MET A 534 -22.72 -0.19 2.74
C MET A 534 -23.63 -1.40 2.54
N GLU A 535 -24.90 -1.25 2.93
CA GLU A 535 -25.94 -2.30 2.86
C GLU A 535 -25.69 -3.52 3.76
N ASN A 536 -24.53 -3.59 4.45
CA ASN A 536 -24.30 -4.56 5.51
C ASN A 536 -24.88 -4.05 6.84
N ILE A 537 -24.92 -4.91 7.84
CA ILE A 537 -25.35 -4.54 9.18
C ILE A 537 -24.16 -4.06 10.01
N VAL A 538 -24.42 -3.19 10.99
CA VAL A 538 -23.36 -2.66 11.88
C VAL A 538 -22.50 -3.77 12.51
N PRO A 539 -23.04 -4.92 12.96
CA PRO A 539 -22.25 -6.05 13.47
C PRO A 539 -21.25 -6.69 12.47
N ASP A 540 -21.37 -6.43 11.17
CA ASP A 540 -20.41 -6.93 10.17
C ASP A 540 -19.19 -6.01 10.03
N PHE A 541 -19.22 -4.81 10.61
CA PHE A 541 -18.12 -3.86 10.52
C PHE A 541 -16.77 -4.42 11.01
N PRO A 542 -16.68 -5.09 12.17
CA PRO A 542 -15.40 -5.65 12.63
C PRO A 542 -14.76 -6.57 11.58
N VAL A 543 -15.49 -7.52 11.02
CA VAL A 543 -14.96 -8.45 10.03
C VAL A 543 -14.64 -7.77 8.69
N CYS A 544 -15.45 -6.78 8.26
CA CYS A 544 -15.17 -5.96 7.09
C CYS A 544 -13.85 -5.20 7.26
N ASN A 545 -13.72 -4.46 8.37
CA ASN A 545 -12.51 -3.71 8.70
C ASN A 545 -11.29 -4.65 8.83
N LYS A 546 -11.40 -5.75 9.56
CA LYS A 546 -10.32 -6.71 9.74
C LYS A 546 -9.91 -7.37 8.42
N SER A 547 -10.84 -7.68 7.55
CA SER A 547 -10.54 -8.27 6.24
C SER A 547 -9.84 -7.30 5.30
N LEU A 548 -10.10 -5.99 5.42
CA LEU A 548 -9.38 -4.93 4.72
C LEU A 548 -8.02 -4.68 5.38
N ASN A 549 -7.95 -4.65 6.69
CA ASN A 549 -6.74 -4.46 7.52
C ASN A 549 -5.79 -3.37 7.04
N GLY A 550 -6.34 -2.16 6.78
CA GLY A 550 -5.52 -0.99 6.48
C GLY A 550 -4.63 -0.61 7.67
N SER A 551 -3.41 -0.15 7.40
CA SER A 551 -2.53 0.40 8.42
C SER A 551 -2.93 1.84 8.74
N TYR A 552 -3.28 2.11 10.00
CA TYR A 552 -3.52 3.49 10.45
C TYR A 552 -2.22 4.31 10.37
N SER A 553 -1.15 3.77 10.94
CA SER A 553 0.17 4.44 10.94
C SER A 553 0.77 4.57 9.54
N GLY A 554 0.51 3.62 8.64
CA GLY A 554 0.92 3.70 7.24
C GLY A 554 0.14 4.74 6.44
N HIS A 555 -1.14 4.93 6.77
CA HIS A 555 -1.97 5.98 6.18
C HIS A 555 -1.61 7.37 6.71
N ASP A 556 -1.40 7.50 8.00
CA ASP A 556 -1.27 8.80 8.67
C ASP A 556 0.12 9.42 8.52
N LEU A 557 1.19 8.59 8.33
CA LEU A 557 2.59 9.01 8.21
C LEU A 557 3.07 9.86 9.43
#